data_99f0af325872569da4242eed6e1b969c
#
_entry.id   99f0af325872569da4242eed6e1b969c
#
_cell.length_a   1.000
_cell.length_b   1.000
_cell.length_c   1.000
_cell.angle_alpha   90.00
_cell.angle_beta   90.00
_cell.angle_gamma   90.00
#
_symmetry.space_group_name_H-M   'P 1'
#
loop_
_entity.id
_entity.type
_entity.pdbx_description
1 polymer ?
#
loop_
_entity_poly.entity_id
_entity_poly.type
_entity_poly.pdbx_seq_one_letter_code
_entity_poly.pdbx_strand_id
1 'polypeptide(L)'
;MFLVKSVNMEAKENRKGESSVAKTETEAKRLARRAREQKELQRRKRQLAKPKPRGYLIYLLVVLSIVYIVDEVTSAMGTAMQSEVVTEFFVLGRGMEFNTGLATFTAMSAPLYCMMMLMPFYKSLADRYGRKIFLVINTVGMGIGMGICMGAQGPLVYLVGMLVINFVMYNDMQVMYVMECAPEKHRAKLTSLTKAVALLGVTVIPILRDVFMGNDGSQWRKVFMIPAMVAVVVGLAALFLMEETPVFTARRVEFLGMTDAERAAKAASDRKTAQASNGGVGQALKFVFKHKQIRAVALCATVFMCSTGVTSYYESIMKTGGMTTAQVTQAMYYIPFCNALMTAAGGFITDALGRKKSAILLSSLAFVGLTVFVLASNLGMAPAIVGISYGFFIGGLWSVSDMLCLIMAGESTPTHLRASVLGSMSLLVGIGSMGSSVAIMVGMLFVDSIGLLSLCICGPFMLLALLLLITKVNETKDVDLNTVTGEEWD
;
A
#
# COMPACT_ATOMS: atom_id res chain seq x y z
N MET A 1 33.26 -68.24 -9.75
CA MET A 1 31.78 -68.13 -9.57
C MET A 1 31.38 -67.85 -8.10
N PHE A 2 32.17 -68.25 -7.09
CA PHE A 2 31.88 -67.95 -5.67
C PHE A 2 32.18 -66.54 -5.24
N LEU A 3 33.24 -65.88 -5.75
CA LEU A 3 33.62 -64.51 -5.40
C LEU A 3 32.62 -63.46 -5.91
N VAL A 4 31.94 -63.63 -7.04
CA VAL A 4 30.95 -62.71 -7.59
C VAL A 4 29.63 -62.82 -6.80
N LYS A 5 29.30 -63.92 -6.18
CA LYS A 5 28.13 -64.05 -5.32
C LYS A 5 28.31 -63.38 -3.96
N SER A 6 29.52 -63.40 -3.36
CA SER A 6 29.78 -62.72 -2.08
C SER A 6 29.74 -61.20 -2.23
N VAL A 7 30.33 -60.60 -3.29
CA VAL A 7 30.29 -59.15 -3.56
C VAL A 7 28.87 -58.69 -3.83
N ASN A 8 28.05 -59.50 -4.53
CA ASN A 8 26.64 -59.10 -4.76
C ASN A 8 25.74 -59.23 -3.50
N MET A 9 26.10 -60.13 -2.55
CA MET A 9 25.40 -60.20 -1.25
C MET A 9 25.75 -59.04 -0.34
N GLU A 10 27.04 -58.63 -0.22
CA GLU A 10 27.46 -57.47 0.55
C GLU A 10 26.88 -56.16 -0.02
N ALA A 11 26.83 -55.98 -1.35
CA ALA A 11 26.18 -54.82 -1.98
C ALA A 11 24.68 -54.78 -1.74
N LYS A 12 24.01 -55.93 -1.61
CA LYS A 12 22.57 -56.02 -1.28
C LYS A 12 22.28 -55.75 0.19
N GLU A 13 23.15 -56.17 1.10
CA GLU A 13 23.07 -55.85 2.53
C GLU A 13 23.37 -54.38 2.82
N ASN A 14 24.38 -53.78 2.19
CA ASN A 14 24.67 -52.37 2.30
C ASN A 14 23.50 -51.49 1.77
N ARG A 15 22.88 -51.82 0.63
CA ARG A 15 21.69 -51.10 0.13
C ARG A 15 20.48 -51.29 1.06
N LYS A 16 20.30 -52.42 1.73
CA LYS A 16 19.26 -52.62 2.74
C LYS A 16 19.54 -51.81 4.00
N GLY A 17 20.81 -51.74 4.43
CA GLY A 17 21.25 -50.91 5.56
C GLY A 17 21.04 -49.44 5.30
N GLU A 18 21.46 -48.92 4.15
CA GLU A 18 21.24 -47.50 3.74
C GLU A 18 19.75 -47.17 3.61
N SER A 19 18.95 -48.06 3.04
CA SER A 19 17.48 -47.88 2.96
C SER A 19 16.81 -47.88 4.35
N SER A 20 17.31 -48.67 5.29
CA SER A 20 16.82 -48.73 6.67
C SER A 20 17.21 -47.47 7.44
N VAL A 21 18.43 -46.98 7.34
CA VAL A 21 18.92 -45.75 7.97
C VAL A 21 18.18 -44.53 7.41
N ALA A 22 17.98 -44.46 6.10
CA ALA A 22 17.22 -43.36 5.47
C ALA A 22 15.74 -43.36 5.89
N LYS A 23 15.11 -44.53 6.06
CA LYS A 23 13.74 -44.64 6.60
C LYS A 23 13.66 -44.19 8.05
N THR A 24 14.60 -44.60 8.90
CA THR A 24 14.67 -44.24 10.33
C THR A 24 14.92 -42.74 10.50
N GLU A 25 15.80 -42.16 9.68
CA GLU A 25 16.04 -40.72 9.67
C GLU A 25 14.78 -39.91 9.22
N THR A 26 14.05 -40.44 8.25
CA THR A 26 12.78 -39.86 7.79
C THR A 26 11.70 -39.94 8.87
N GLU A 27 11.64 -41.03 9.61
CA GLU A 27 10.70 -41.26 10.71
C GLU A 27 11.04 -40.38 11.92
N ALA A 28 12.29 -40.25 12.29
CA ALA A 28 12.75 -39.33 13.34
C ALA A 28 12.45 -37.89 13.01
N LYS A 29 12.67 -37.47 11.76
CA LYS A 29 12.29 -36.10 11.28
C LYS A 29 10.78 -35.88 11.35
N ARG A 30 9.96 -36.90 11.04
CA ARG A 30 8.48 -36.80 11.16
C ARG A 30 8.03 -36.70 12.63
N LEU A 31 8.60 -37.49 13.52
CA LEU A 31 8.30 -37.42 14.95
C LEU A 31 8.70 -36.07 15.56
N ALA A 32 9.89 -35.58 15.25
CA ALA A 32 10.36 -34.28 15.68
C ALA A 32 9.44 -33.11 15.16
N ARG A 33 8.98 -33.22 13.93
CA ARG A 33 8.01 -32.27 13.36
C ARG A 33 6.68 -32.31 14.11
N ARG A 34 6.10 -33.49 14.34
CA ARG A 34 4.84 -33.65 15.09
C ARG A 34 4.96 -33.13 16.53
N ALA A 35 6.06 -33.38 17.20
CA ALA A 35 6.32 -32.86 18.54
C ALA A 35 6.38 -31.32 18.55
N ARG A 36 7.01 -30.71 17.55
CA ARG A 36 7.02 -29.23 17.38
C ARG A 36 5.61 -28.68 17.09
N GLU A 37 4.86 -29.33 16.20
CA GLU A 37 3.47 -28.94 15.87
C GLU A 37 2.55 -29.05 17.09
N GLN A 38 2.66 -30.10 17.90
CA GLN A 38 1.90 -30.23 19.15
C GLN A 38 2.26 -29.17 20.19
N LYS A 39 3.54 -28.83 20.32
CA LYS A 39 4.00 -27.77 21.22
C LYS A 39 3.46 -26.40 20.75
N GLU A 40 3.51 -26.14 19.44
CA GLU A 40 2.92 -24.94 18.85
C GLU A 40 1.40 -24.89 19.08
N LEU A 41 0.68 -25.98 18.84
CA LEU A 41 -0.76 -26.09 19.05
C LEU A 41 -1.15 -25.76 20.50
N GLN A 42 -0.46 -26.35 21.49
CA GLN A 42 -0.73 -26.04 22.90
C GLN A 42 -0.45 -24.58 23.24
N ARG A 43 0.67 -24.03 22.74
CA ARG A 43 1.00 -22.61 22.94
C ARG A 43 -0.09 -21.69 22.36
N ARG A 44 -0.55 -21.97 21.14
CA ARG A 44 -1.59 -21.17 20.46
C ARG A 44 -2.96 -21.30 21.12
N LYS A 45 -3.33 -22.49 21.59
CA LYS A 45 -4.56 -22.68 22.39
C LYS A 45 -4.52 -21.88 23.68
N ARG A 46 -3.40 -21.87 24.40
CA ARG A 46 -3.21 -21.05 25.62
C ARG A 46 -3.32 -19.55 25.31
N GLN A 47 -2.77 -19.12 24.18
CA GLN A 47 -2.87 -17.71 23.75
C GLN A 47 -4.32 -17.30 23.48
N LEU A 48 -5.13 -18.13 22.82
CA LEU A 48 -6.56 -17.85 22.58
C LEU A 48 -7.39 -17.89 23.87
N ALA A 49 -7.07 -18.77 24.81
CA ALA A 49 -7.79 -18.90 26.07
C ALA A 49 -7.45 -17.80 27.07
N LYS A 50 -6.36 -17.05 26.89
CA LYS A 50 -5.93 -16.01 27.81
C LYS A 50 -6.88 -14.79 27.71
N PRO A 51 -7.57 -14.42 28.82
CA PRO A 51 -8.43 -13.25 28.81
C PRO A 51 -7.58 -11.99 28.59
N LYS A 52 -8.03 -11.14 27.69
CA LYS A 52 -7.32 -9.89 27.40
C LYS A 52 -7.73 -8.81 28.40
N PRO A 53 -6.78 -8.03 28.95
CA PRO A 53 -7.09 -6.92 29.85
C PRO A 53 -8.05 -5.93 29.20
N ARG A 54 -8.87 -5.24 29.99
CA ARG A 54 -9.85 -4.23 29.50
C ARG A 54 -9.21 -3.14 28.63
N GLY A 55 -7.95 -2.75 28.90
CA GLY A 55 -7.20 -1.75 28.13
C GLY A 55 -6.42 -2.29 26.91
N TYR A 56 -6.45 -3.61 26.67
CA TYR A 56 -5.62 -4.21 25.63
C TYR A 56 -5.89 -3.65 24.22
N LEU A 57 -7.15 -3.38 23.88
CA LEU A 57 -7.51 -2.83 22.59
C LEU A 57 -6.93 -1.43 22.39
N ILE A 58 -7.04 -0.57 23.42
CA ILE A 58 -6.47 0.80 23.36
C ILE A 58 -4.95 0.73 23.19
N TYR A 59 -4.30 -0.10 24.01
CA TYR A 59 -2.85 -0.34 23.90
C TYR A 59 -2.46 -0.79 22.48
N LEU A 60 -3.16 -1.78 21.92
CA LEU A 60 -2.90 -2.29 20.57
C LEU A 60 -3.08 -1.19 19.52
N LEU A 61 -4.15 -0.40 19.61
CA LEU A 61 -4.41 0.70 18.69
C LEU A 61 -3.34 1.77 18.75
N VAL A 62 -2.82 2.10 19.95
CA VAL A 62 -1.71 3.06 20.09
C VAL A 62 -0.45 2.54 19.38
N VAL A 63 -0.07 1.28 19.64
CA VAL A 63 1.11 0.68 18.99
C VAL A 63 0.93 0.62 17.47
N LEU A 64 -0.25 0.20 16.99
CA LEU A 64 -0.54 0.16 15.57
C LEU A 64 -0.59 1.55 14.92
N SER A 65 -1.07 2.58 15.64
CA SER A 65 -1.03 3.96 15.14
C SER A 65 0.40 4.45 14.97
N ILE A 66 1.31 4.11 15.89
CA ILE A 66 2.73 4.46 15.77
C ILE A 66 3.35 3.75 14.56
N VAL A 67 3.08 2.46 14.37
CA VAL A 67 3.54 1.71 13.18
C VAL A 67 2.98 2.34 11.91
N TYR A 68 1.70 2.75 11.91
CA TYR A 68 1.07 3.37 10.76
C TYR A 68 1.62 4.76 10.46
N ILE A 69 1.97 5.56 11.48
CA ILE A 69 2.70 6.83 11.30
C ILE A 69 4.04 6.57 10.58
N VAL A 70 4.80 5.55 10.99
CA VAL A 70 6.07 5.18 10.34
C VAL A 70 5.83 4.84 8.86
N ASP A 71 4.77 4.11 8.55
CA ASP A 71 4.39 3.73 7.19
C ASP A 71 4.08 4.96 6.33
N GLU A 72 3.18 5.85 6.79
CA GLU A 72 2.78 7.06 6.08
C GLU A 72 3.95 8.06 5.91
N VAL A 73 4.77 8.23 6.95
CA VAL A 73 5.99 9.06 6.86
C VAL A 73 6.94 8.48 5.82
N THR A 74 7.18 7.17 5.84
CA THR A 74 8.09 6.51 4.89
C THR A 74 7.59 6.64 3.46
N SER A 75 6.28 6.48 3.24
CA SER A 75 5.67 6.60 1.91
C SER A 75 5.81 8.01 1.31
N ALA A 76 5.71 9.04 2.15
CA ALA A 76 5.81 10.42 1.73
C ALA A 76 7.26 10.94 1.58
N MET A 77 8.24 10.29 2.22
CA MET A 77 9.65 10.76 2.24
C MET A 77 10.27 10.87 0.85
N GLY A 78 10.02 9.87 -0.02
CA GLY A 78 10.62 9.85 -1.37
C GLY A 78 10.20 11.04 -2.22
N THR A 79 8.93 11.39 -2.19
CA THR A 79 8.38 12.53 -2.95
C THR A 79 8.67 13.87 -2.27
N ALA A 80 8.80 13.88 -0.94
CA ALA A 80 9.12 15.08 -0.18
C ALA A 80 10.58 15.54 -0.29
N MET A 81 11.49 14.68 -0.76
CA MET A 81 12.92 14.97 -0.95
C MET A 81 13.33 14.89 -2.43
N GLN A 82 12.36 14.79 -3.33
CA GLN A 82 12.61 14.49 -4.75
C GLN A 82 13.49 15.55 -5.42
N SER A 83 13.18 16.84 -5.21
CA SER A 83 13.92 17.93 -5.86
C SER A 83 15.37 18.00 -5.38
N GLU A 84 15.62 17.79 -4.11
CA GLU A 84 16.97 17.83 -3.54
C GLU A 84 17.82 16.66 -4.07
N VAL A 85 17.22 15.45 -4.12
CA VAL A 85 17.87 14.26 -4.70
C VAL A 85 18.20 14.46 -6.17
N VAL A 86 17.26 15.01 -6.95
CA VAL A 86 17.47 15.32 -8.36
C VAL A 86 18.53 16.40 -8.55
N THR A 87 18.45 17.46 -7.76
CA THR A 87 19.43 18.57 -7.82
C THR A 87 20.84 18.06 -7.55
N GLU A 88 21.03 17.28 -6.50
CA GLU A 88 22.37 16.78 -6.16
C GLU A 88 22.90 15.79 -7.20
N PHE A 89 22.14 14.77 -7.57
CA PHE A 89 22.68 13.68 -8.38
C PHE A 89 22.67 13.94 -9.88
N PHE A 90 21.74 14.78 -10.37
CA PHE A 90 21.59 15.00 -11.80
C PHE A 90 21.94 16.41 -12.24
N VAL A 91 21.54 17.44 -11.49
CA VAL A 91 21.87 18.81 -11.86
C VAL A 91 23.34 19.11 -11.51
N LEU A 92 23.72 18.99 -10.22
CA LEU A 92 25.09 19.27 -9.77
C LEU A 92 26.07 18.16 -10.16
N GLY A 93 25.64 16.90 -10.05
CA GLY A 93 26.50 15.75 -10.29
C GLY A 93 26.74 15.42 -11.76
N ARG A 94 25.83 15.78 -12.68
CA ARG A 94 25.90 15.45 -14.12
C ARG A 94 25.71 16.66 -15.04
N GLY A 95 25.49 17.86 -14.50
CA GLY A 95 25.25 19.07 -15.30
C GLY A 95 23.96 19.06 -16.12
N MET A 96 22.96 18.26 -15.69
CA MET A 96 21.69 18.18 -16.39
C MET A 96 20.79 19.35 -15.99
N GLU A 97 19.90 19.76 -16.90
CA GLU A 97 18.78 20.62 -16.55
C GLU A 97 17.83 19.91 -15.59
N PHE A 98 17.18 20.64 -14.67
CA PHE A 98 16.36 20.06 -13.61
C PHE A 98 15.25 19.14 -14.16
N ASN A 99 14.49 19.59 -15.17
CA ASN A 99 13.41 18.79 -15.75
C ASN A 99 13.92 17.50 -16.40
N THR A 100 15.02 17.57 -17.12
CA THR A 100 15.69 16.41 -17.71
C THR A 100 16.22 15.45 -16.63
N GLY A 101 16.81 15.99 -15.57
CA GLY A 101 17.26 15.22 -14.41
C GLY A 101 16.11 14.51 -13.71
N LEU A 102 15.00 15.21 -13.49
CA LEU A 102 13.79 14.66 -12.88
C LEU A 102 13.14 13.57 -13.75
N ALA A 103 13.05 13.79 -15.06
CA ALA A 103 12.55 12.78 -16.00
C ALA A 103 13.43 11.53 -15.99
N THR A 104 14.76 11.71 -15.98
CA THR A 104 15.75 10.61 -15.91
C THR A 104 15.59 9.84 -14.60
N PHE A 105 15.50 10.54 -13.45
CA PHE A 105 15.24 9.94 -12.14
C PHE A 105 13.94 9.14 -12.12
N THR A 106 12.86 9.69 -12.67
CA THR A 106 11.57 9.01 -12.76
C THR A 106 11.64 7.76 -13.63
N ALA A 107 12.31 7.84 -14.78
CA ALA A 107 12.52 6.66 -15.64
C ALA A 107 13.35 5.56 -14.93
N MET A 108 14.40 5.94 -14.19
CA MET A 108 15.19 5.01 -13.38
C MET A 108 14.37 4.40 -12.23
N SER A 109 13.30 5.07 -11.78
CA SER A 109 12.40 4.59 -10.74
C SER A 109 11.34 3.60 -11.23
N ALA A 110 11.25 3.33 -12.55
CA ALA A 110 10.27 2.41 -13.12
C ALA A 110 10.23 1.00 -12.46
N PRO A 111 11.37 0.38 -12.04
CA PRO A 111 11.34 -0.89 -11.33
C PRO A 111 10.57 -0.86 -10.01
N LEU A 112 10.41 0.31 -9.37
CA LEU A 112 9.66 0.44 -8.11
C LEU A 112 8.18 0.07 -8.33
N TYR A 113 7.62 0.42 -9.47
CA TYR A 113 6.23 0.06 -9.82
C TYR A 113 6.06 -1.44 -10.03
N CYS A 114 7.09 -2.15 -10.50
CA CYS A 114 7.05 -3.60 -10.64
C CYS A 114 6.93 -4.33 -9.30
N MET A 115 7.36 -3.70 -8.19
CA MET A 115 7.23 -4.28 -6.86
C MET A 115 5.76 -4.49 -6.46
N MET A 116 4.84 -3.67 -6.94
CA MET A 116 3.41 -3.84 -6.70
C MET A 116 2.88 -5.19 -7.23
N MET A 117 3.46 -5.71 -8.31
CA MET A 117 3.07 -7.02 -8.86
C MET A 117 3.47 -8.20 -7.95
N LEU A 118 4.44 -8.02 -7.06
CA LEU A 118 4.87 -9.05 -6.10
C LEU A 118 4.01 -9.09 -4.83
N MET A 119 3.14 -8.10 -4.63
CA MET A 119 2.30 -7.96 -3.44
C MET A 119 1.44 -9.18 -3.11
N PRO A 120 0.71 -9.80 -4.07
CA PRO A 120 -0.13 -10.95 -3.77
C PRO A 120 0.69 -12.12 -3.20
N PHE A 121 1.90 -12.33 -3.72
CA PHE A 121 2.81 -13.37 -3.23
C PHE A 121 3.28 -13.07 -1.81
N TYR A 122 3.68 -11.84 -1.54
CA TYR A 122 4.12 -11.42 -0.22
C TYR A 122 2.99 -11.52 0.83
N LYS A 123 1.77 -11.06 0.49
CA LYS A 123 0.59 -11.20 1.36
C LYS A 123 0.26 -12.67 1.65
N SER A 124 0.40 -13.56 0.69
CA SER A 124 0.20 -15.00 0.89
C SER A 124 1.20 -15.63 1.87
N LEU A 125 2.43 -15.10 1.93
CA LEU A 125 3.41 -15.51 2.95
C LEU A 125 2.97 -15.05 4.35
N ALA A 126 2.41 -13.84 4.50
CA ALA A 126 1.87 -13.36 5.78
C ALA A 126 0.70 -14.23 6.26
N ASP A 127 -0.14 -14.73 5.35
CA ASP A 127 -1.21 -15.69 5.66
C ASP A 127 -0.67 -17.03 6.17
N ARG A 128 0.51 -17.45 5.72
CA ARG A 128 1.14 -18.72 6.07
C ARG A 128 1.95 -18.65 7.36
N TYR A 129 2.72 -17.57 7.56
CA TYR A 129 3.70 -17.46 8.65
C TYR A 129 3.25 -16.60 9.83
N GLY A 130 2.25 -15.77 9.64
CA GLY A 130 1.66 -14.89 10.67
C GLY A 130 1.79 -13.41 10.37
N ARG A 131 0.82 -12.62 10.85
CA ARG A 131 0.75 -11.18 10.61
C ARG A 131 1.82 -10.42 11.39
N LYS A 132 2.09 -10.84 12.62
CA LYS A 132 3.05 -10.20 13.52
C LYS A 132 4.45 -10.11 12.92
N ILE A 133 4.96 -11.23 12.42
CA ILE A 133 6.33 -11.25 11.87
C ILE A 133 6.46 -10.37 10.63
N PHE A 134 5.43 -10.31 9.79
CA PHE A 134 5.43 -9.46 8.60
C PHE A 134 5.26 -7.98 8.95
N LEU A 135 4.48 -7.64 9.98
CA LEU A 135 4.43 -6.28 10.50
C LEU A 135 5.84 -5.81 10.95
N VAL A 136 6.55 -6.66 11.69
CA VAL A 136 7.92 -6.36 12.14
C VAL A 136 8.88 -6.24 10.95
N ILE A 137 8.85 -7.18 10.00
CA ILE A 137 9.70 -7.16 8.79
C ILE A 137 9.42 -5.90 7.98
N ASN A 138 8.17 -5.51 7.80
CA ASN A 138 7.81 -4.31 7.06
C ASN A 138 8.34 -3.06 7.75
N THR A 139 8.06 -2.90 9.05
CA THR A 139 8.47 -1.70 9.79
C THR A 139 9.98 -1.57 9.90
N VAL A 140 10.70 -2.65 10.19
CA VAL A 140 12.17 -2.67 10.22
C VAL A 140 12.74 -2.46 8.80
N GLY A 141 12.14 -3.09 7.80
CA GLY A 141 12.53 -2.95 6.39
C GLY A 141 12.42 -1.52 5.87
N MET A 142 11.37 -0.79 6.28
CA MET A 142 11.24 0.66 6.01
C MET A 142 12.42 1.44 6.61
N GLY A 143 12.78 1.15 7.87
CA GLY A 143 13.92 1.78 8.53
C GLY A 143 15.25 1.48 7.82
N ILE A 144 15.46 0.22 7.41
CA ILE A 144 16.66 -0.16 6.63
C ILE A 144 16.70 0.56 5.28
N GLY A 145 15.57 0.60 4.55
CA GLY A 145 15.48 1.30 3.27
C GLY A 145 15.78 2.80 3.40
N MET A 146 15.21 3.46 4.41
CA MET A 146 15.54 4.87 4.73
C MET A 146 17.00 5.05 5.11
N GLY A 147 17.61 4.12 5.85
CA GLY A 147 19.03 4.13 6.17
C GLY A 147 19.92 4.01 4.92
N ILE A 148 19.52 3.20 3.93
CA ILE A 148 20.20 3.10 2.64
C ILE A 148 20.08 4.43 1.88
N CYS A 149 18.89 5.06 1.84
CA CYS A 149 18.69 6.37 1.22
C CYS A 149 19.56 7.45 1.89
N MET A 150 19.65 7.45 3.23
CA MET A 150 20.51 8.36 3.98
C MET A 150 22.00 8.21 3.63
N GLY A 151 22.47 6.97 3.43
CA GLY A 151 23.87 6.67 3.06
C GLY A 151 24.17 6.79 1.56
N ALA A 152 23.20 7.16 0.73
CA ALA A 152 23.36 7.16 -0.72
C ALA A 152 24.35 8.23 -1.20
N GLN A 153 25.37 7.80 -1.93
CA GLN A 153 26.37 8.68 -2.60
C GLN A 153 26.07 8.82 -4.10
N GLY A 154 24.99 8.24 -4.58
CA GLY A 154 24.57 8.31 -5.98
C GLY A 154 23.14 7.78 -6.18
N PRO A 155 22.55 8.05 -7.37
CA PRO A 155 21.14 7.76 -7.63
C PRO A 155 20.81 6.28 -7.55
N LEU A 156 21.71 5.38 -7.95
CA LEU A 156 21.45 3.93 -7.89
C LEU A 156 21.31 3.42 -6.46
N VAL A 157 22.17 3.86 -5.54
CA VAL A 157 22.07 3.45 -4.12
C VAL A 157 20.80 4.00 -3.50
N TYR A 158 20.43 5.24 -3.82
CA TYR A 158 19.16 5.82 -3.39
C TYR A 158 17.96 5.00 -3.89
N LEU A 159 17.95 4.62 -5.16
CA LEU A 159 16.91 3.79 -5.75
C LEU A 159 16.85 2.39 -5.13
N VAL A 160 17.96 1.79 -4.74
CA VAL A 160 17.96 0.54 -3.97
C VAL A 160 17.27 0.73 -2.63
N GLY A 161 17.53 1.82 -1.90
CA GLY A 161 16.81 2.16 -0.68
C GLY A 161 15.31 2.30 -0.91
N MET A 162 14.90 3.03 -1.95
CA MET A 162 13.51 3.19 -2.35
C MET A 162 12.87 1.86 -2.78
N LEU A 163 13.63 0.96 -3.41
CA LEU A 163 13.15 -0.37 -3.77
C LEU A 163 12.82 -1.20 -2.51
N VAL A 164 13.69 -1.18 -1.52
CA VAL A 164 13.45 -1.85 -0.23
C VAL A 164 12.20 -1.28 0.45
N ILE A 165 12.08 0.05 0.51
CA ILE A 165 10.89 0.72 1.07
C ILE A 165 9.62 0.26 0.35
N ASN A 166 9.57 0.37 -0.98
CA ASN A 166 8.39 0.03 -1.76
C ASN A 166 8.03 -1.46 -1.66
N PHE A 167 9.03 -2.35 -1.55
CA PHE A 167 8.78 -3.78 -1.36
C PHE A 167 8.03 -4.10 -0.06
N VAL A 168 8.31 -3.39 1.03
CA VAL A 168 7.69 -3.65 2.34
C VAL A 168 6.45 -2.80 2.61
N MET A 169 6.38 -1.59 2.05
CA MET A 169 5.35 -0.58 2.34
C MET A 169 3.94 -1.00 1.87
N TYR A 170 3.80 -1.55 0.66
CA TYR A 170 2.49 -1.85 0.06
C TYR A 170 1.68 -2.95 0.78
N ASN A 171 2.12 -3.44 1.93
CA ASN A 171 1.51 -4.60 2.56
C ASN A 171 0.42 -4.29 3.58
N ASP A 172 0.28 -3.05 4.06
CA ASP A 172 -0.77 -2.57 4.97
C ASP A 172 -1.07 -3.53 6.13
N MET A 173 -0.02 -4.16 6.70
CA MET A 173 -0.20 -5.15 7.78
C MET A 173 -0.83 -4.54 9.01
N GLN A 174 -0.59 -3.25 9.30
CA GLN A 174 -1.20 -2.50 10.39
C GLN A 174 -2.72 -2.40 10.23
N VAL A 175 -3.20 -2.17 9.00
CA VAL A 175 -4.65 -2.13 8.68
C VAL A 175 -5.28 -3.50 8.90
N MET A 176 -4.63 -4.57 8.40
CA MET A 176 -5.10 -5.94 8.61
C MET A 176 -5.17 -6.30 10.10
N TYR A 177 -4.20 -5.85 10.90
CA TYR A 177 -4.20 -6.05 12.35
C TYR A 177 -5.39 -5.38 13.02
N VAL A 178 -5.68 -4.11 12.68
CA VAL A 178 -6.86 -3.41 13.21
C VAL A 178 -8.13 -4.17 12.82
N MET A 179 -8.26 -4.58 11.56
CA MET A 179 -9.43 -5.31 11.07
C MET A 179 -9.65 -6.67 11.74
N GLU A 180 -8.58 -7.40 12.07
CA GLU A 180 -8.67 -8.71 12.72
C GLU A 180 -8.82 -8.64 14.24
N CYS A 181 -8.41 -7.53 14.89
CA CYS A 181 -8.45 -7.38 16.34
C CYS A 181 -9.61 -6.50 16.85
N ALA A 182 -10.13 -5.59 16.00
CA ALA A 182 -11.20 -4.69 16.41
C ALA A 182 -12.57 -5.39 16.44
N PRO A 183 -13.44 -5.05 17.43
CA PRO A 183 -14.82 -5.51 17.45
C PRO A 183 -15.56 -5.14 16.18
N GLU A 184 -16.38 -6.04 15.64
CA GLU A 184 -17.09 -5.84 14.36
C GLU A 184 -17.87 -4.54 14.30
N LYS A 185 -18.61 -4.20 15.37
CA LYS A 185 -19.41 -2.97 15.49
C LYS A 185 -18.59 -1.68 15.34
N HIS A 186 -17.30 -1.69 15.69
CA HIS A 186 -16.45 -0.49 15.73
C HIS A 186 -15.27 -0.56 14.75
N ARG A 187 -15.14 -1.64 13.99
CA ARG A 187 -14.01 -1.92 13.11
C ARG A 187 -13.72 -0.77 12.13
N ALA A 188 -14.72 -0.34 11.39
CA ALA A 188 -14.58 0.76 10.43
C ALA A 188 -14.14 2.08 11.09
N LYS A 189 -14.76 2.43 12.23
CA LYS A 189 -14.40 3.66 12.97
C LYS A 189 -12.97 3.62 13.49
N LEU A 190 -12.53 2.49 14.02
CA LEU A 190 -11.17 2.34 14.55
C LEU A 190 -10.13 2.36 13.43
N THR A 191 -10.41 1.74 12.29
CA THR A 191 -9.52 1.78 11.11
C THR A 191 -9.40 3.21 10.58
N SER A 192 -10.50 3.95 10.45
CA SER A 192 -10.47 5.34 10.00
C SER A 192 -9.75 6.26 11.00
N LEU A 193 -9.94 6.04 12.30
CA LEU A 193 -9.26 6.81 13.33
C LEU A 193 -7.74 6.59 13.31
N THR A 194 -7.29 5.33 13.22
CA THR A 194 -5.85 5.03 13.12
C THR A 194 -5.24 5.60 11.84
N LYS A 195 -5.95 5.56 10.71
CA LYS A 195 -5.51 6.19 9.46
C LYS A 195 -5.42 7.72 9.58
N ALA A 196 -6.41 8.37 10.18
CA ALA A 196 -6.38 9.82 10.40
C ALA A 196 -5.20 10.26 11.28
N VAL A 197 -4.93 9.52 12.36
CA VAL A 197 -3.75 9.76 13.22
C VAL A 197 -2.45 9.58 12.45
N ALA A 198 -2.37 8.55 11.61
CA ALA A 198 -1.19 8.30 10.78
C ALA A 198 -0.94 9.42 9.76
N LEU A 199 -1.98 9.91 9.08
CA LEU A 199 -1.89 11.03 8.16
C LEU A 199 -1.42 12.32 8.85
N LEU A 200 -1.92 12.61 10.06
CA LEU A 200 -1.41 13.73 10.86
C LEU A 200 0.06 13.55 11.23
N GLY A 201 0.51 12.31 11.43
CA GLY A 201 1.91 11.98 11.70
C GLY A 201 2.87 12.38 10.57
N VAL A 202 2.39 12.51 9.34
CA VAL A 202 3.20 12.98 8.20
C VAL A 202 3.75 14.41 8.42
N THR A 203 3.14 15.19 9.34
CA THR A 203 3.66 16.51 9.74
C THR A 203 5.08 16.46 10.33
N VAL A 204 5.54 15.29 10.73
CA VAL A 204 6.95 15.06 11.14
C VAL A 204 7.93 15.43 10.01
N ILE A 205 7.55 15.22 8.74
CA ILE A 205 8.44 15.52 7.59
C ILE A 205 8.84 17.01 7.52
N PRO A 206 7.90 17.97 7.46
CA PRO A 206 8.29 19.39 7.43
C PRO A 206 9.03 19.82 8.71
N ILE A 207 8.74 19.26 9.88
CA ILE A 207 9.48 19.51 11.12
C ILE A 207 10.95 19.08 10.94
N LEU A 208 11.18 17.89 10.41
CA LEU A 208 12.53 17.39 10.17
C LEU A 208 13.27 18.16 9.07
N ARG A 209 12.54 18.64 8.04
CA ARG A 209 13.08 19.53 7.00
C ARG A 209 13.58 20.83 7.61
N ASP A 210 12.76 21.50 8.44
CA ASP A 210 13.15 22.76 9.11
C ASP A 210 14.38 22.58 10.01
N VAL A 211 14.45 21.46 10.73
CA VAL A 211 15.56 21.22 11.68
C VAL A 211 16.85 20.81 10.99
N PHE A 212 16.78 19.98 9.96
CA PHE A 212 17.97 19.29 9.43
C PHE A 212 18.38 19.69 8.02
N MET A 213 17.46 20.23 7.20
CA MET A 213 17.71 20.33 5.76
C MET A 213 18.61 21.49 5.36
N GLY A 214 18.67 22.54 6.17
CA GLY A 214 19.34 23.78 5.83
C GLY A 214 18.58 24.62 4.79
N ASN A 215 19.04 25.83 4.53
CA ASN A 215 18.36 26.77 3.63
C ASN A 215 18.49 26.38 2.14
N ASP A 216 19.57 25.69 1.78
CA ASP A 216 19.91 25.28 0.42
C ASP A 216 19.45 23.86 0.06
N GLY A 217 18.91 23.12 1.02
CA GLY A 217 18.46 21.74 0.82
C GLY A 217 19.59 20.70 0.76
N SER A 218 20.87 21.09 0.97
CA SER A 218 22.02 20.19 0.81
C SER A 218 22.06 19.04 1.82
N GLN A 219 21.41 19.22 2.97
CA GLN A 219 21.44 18.23 4.05
C GLN A 219 20.19 17.31 4.09
N TRP A 220 19.52 17.13 2.99
CA TRP A 220 18.31 16.31 2.87
C TRP A 220 18.47 14.87 3.43
N ARG A 221 19.69 14.31 3.40
CA ARG A 221 19.95 12.97 3.95
C ARG A 221 19.66 12.88 5.44
N LYS A 222 19.91 13.96 6.21
CA LYS A 222 19.67 13.98 7.66
C LYS A 222 18.19 13.88 8.01
N VAL A 223 17.31 14.27 7.10
CA VAL A 223 15.86 14.16 7.29
C VAL A 223 15.41 12.70 7.41
N PHE A 224 16.11 11.76 6.74
CA PHE A 224 15.85 10.33 6.85
C PHE A 224 16.31 9.70 8.18
N MET A 225 17.22 10.35 8.91
CA MET A 225 17.90 9.76 10.08
C MET A 225 16.92 9.37 11.19
N ILE A 226 16.09 10.31 11.64
CA ILE A 226 15.15 10.06 12.74
C ILE A 226 14.06 9.05 12.33
N PRO A 227 13.35 9.18 11.19
CA PRO A 227 12.39 8.19 10.75
C PRO A 227 12.98 6.78 10.59
N ALA A 228 14.21 6.66 10.08
CA ALA A 228 14.89 5.37 9.94
C ALA A 228 15.12 4.71 11.32
N MET A 229 15.65 5.46 12.29
CA MET A 229 15.86 4.96 13.64
C MET A 229 14.54 4.59 14.33
N VAL A 230 13.54 5.46 14.23
CA VAL A 230 12.21 5.21 14.82
C VAL A 230 11.57 3.96 14.23
N ALA A 231 11.64 3.77 12.90
CA ALA A 231 11.11 2.59 12.24
C ALA A 231 11.75 1.29 12.75
N VAL A 232 13.09 1.26 12.89
CA VAL A 232 13.79 0.09 13.42
C VAL A 232 13.41 -0.16 14.88
N VAL A 233 13.41 0.88 15.72
CA VAL A 233 13.07 0.75 17.15
C VAL A 233 11.62 0.29 17.34
N VAL A 234 10.68 0.92 16.64
CA VAL A 234 9.25 0.57 16.70
C VAL A 234 9.00 -0.84 16.17
N GLY A 235 9.63 -1.21 15.06
CA GLY A 235 9.51 -2.56 14.51
C GLY A 235 10.06 -3.63 15.44
N LEU A 236 11.23 -3.40 16.05
CA LEU A 236 11.80 -4.32 17.05
C LEU A 236 10.94 -4.34 18.34
N ALA A 237 10.45 -3.19 18.78
CA ALA A 237 9.56 -3.12 19.95
C ALA A 237 8.26 -3.90 19.68
N ALA A 238 7.68 -3.80 18.49
CA ALA A 238 6.48 -4.56 18.12
C ALA A 238 6.69 -6.08 18.23
N LEU A 239 7.92 -6.58 18.04
CA LEU A 239 8.23 -7.99 18.25
C LEU A 239 7.95 -8.47 19.68
N PHE A 240 8.17 -7.61 20.67
CA PHE A 240 7.96 -7.92 22.09
C PHE A 240 6.59 -7.46 22.59
N LEU A 241 6.12 -6.32 22.12
CA LEU A 241 4.90 -5.68 22.61
C LEU A 241 3.62 -6.27 22.00
N MET A 242 3.66 -6.79 20.78
CA MET A 242 2.47 -7.29 20.09
C MET A 242 2.32 -8.81 20.19
N GLU A 243 1.09 -9.26 20.32
CA GLU A 243 0.74 -10.67 20.15
C GLU A 243 0.25 -10.91 18.72
N GLU A 244 0.28 -12.17 18.25
CA GLU A 244 -0.29 -12.54 16.96
C GLU A 244 -1.82 -12.35 16.96
N THR A 245 -2.40 -12.05 15.80
CA THR A 245 -3.84 -11.78 15.68
C THR A 245 -4.70 -12.98 16.09
N PRO A 246 -5.87 -12.75 16.70
CA PRO A 246 -6.78 -13.83 17.09
C PRO A 246 -7.22 -14.68 15.90
N VAL A 247 -7.53 -14.03 14.76
CA VAL A 247 -8.00 -14.69 13.54
C VAL A 247 -6.95 -15.65 12.98
N PHE A 248 -5.70 -15.18 12.85
CA PHE A 248 -4.61 -16.06 12.41
C PHE A 248 -4.37 -17.20 13.41
N THR A 249 -4.35 -16.87 14.70
CA THR A 249 -4.12 -17.87 15.76
C THR A 249 -5.20 -18.95 15.75
N ALA A 250 -6.48 -18.59 15.57
CA ALA A 250 -7.58 -19.54 15.46
C ALA A 250 -7.44 -20.46 14.23
N ARG A 251 -7.18 -19.86 13.04
CA ARG A 251 -6.93 -20.64 11.81
C ARG A 251 -5.75 -21.59 11.93
N ARG A 252 -4.69 -21.15 12.62
CA ARG A 252 -3.48 -21.98 12.83
C ARG A 252 -3.76 -23.11 13.79
N VAL A 253 -4.53 -22.90 14.85
CA VAL A 253 -4.99 -23.96 15.78
C VAL A 253 -5.84 -24.98 15.05
N GLU A 254 -6.79 -24.56 14.21
CA GLU A 254 -7.60 -25.43 13.37
C GLU A 254 -6.71 -26.29 12.46
N PHE A 255 -5.80 -25.66 11.70
CA PHE A 255 -4.89 -26.36 10.80
C PHE A 255 -3.99 -27.37 11.51
N LEU A 256 -3.43 -27.01 12.67
CA LEU A 256 -2.57 -27.90 13.46
C LEU A 256 -3.36 -29.06 14.08
N GLY A 257 -4.66 -28.86 14.34
CA GLY A 257 -5.55 -29.91 14.85
C GLY A 257 -6.02 -30.90 13.79
N MET A 258 -5.88 -30.59 12.50
CA MET A 258 -6.29 -31.47 11.40
C MET A 258 -5.36 -32.67 11.25
N THR A 259 -5.92 -33.79 10.85
CA THR A 259 -5.16 -35.00 10.42
C THR A 259 -4.47 -34.72 9.08
N ASP A 260 -3.46 -35.54 8.76
CA ASP A 260 -2.73 -35.43 7.49
C ASP A 260 -3.68 -35.58 6.27
N ALA A 261 -4.71 -36.45 6.39
CA ALA A 261 -5.74 -36.60 5.35
C ALA A 261 -6.61 -35.34 5.17
N GLU A 262 -7.05 -34.74 6.27
CA GLU A 262 -7.83 -33.47 6.24
C GLU A 262 -7.02 -32.30 5.69
N ARG A 263 -5.73 -32.20 6.05
CA ARG A 263 -4.81 -31.19 5.49
C ARG A 263 -4.64 -31.37 3.98
N ALA A 264 -4.50 -32.63 3.51
CA ALA A 264 -4.41 -32.93 2.08
C ALA A 264 -5.72 -32.57 1.34
N ALA A 265 -6.87 -32.90 1.92
CA ALA A 265 -8.18 -32.55 1.38
C ALA A 265 -8.39 -31.04 1.32
N LYS A 266 -8.03 -30.30 2.38
CA LYS A 266 -8.07 -28.83 2.42
C LYS A 266 -7.14 -28.22 1.37
N ALA A 267 -5.90 -28.70 1.26
CA ALA A 267 -4.95 -28.24 0.24
C ALA A 267 -5.44 -28.51 -1.19
N ALA A 268 -6.14 -29.64 -1.42
CA ALA A 268 -6.74 -29.94 -2.72
C ALA A 268 -7.94 -29.01 -3.02
N SER A 269 -8.77 -28.71 -2.01
CA SER A 269 -9.86 -27.73 -2.10
C SER A 269 -9.32 -26.33 -2.36
N ASP A 270 -8.32 -25.90 -1.61
CA ASP A 270 -7.69 -24.58 -1.78
C ASP A 270 -7.04 -24.44 -3.17
N ARG A 271 -6.44 -25.51 -3.70
CA ARG A 271 -5.91 -25.55 -5.07
C ARG A 271 -7.03 -25.41 -6.11
N LYS A 272 -8.15 -26.10 -5.93
CA LYS A 272 -9.32 -25.98 -6.83
C LYS A 272 -9.90 -24.59 -6.77
N THR A 273 -10.01 -23.99 -5.59
CA THR A 273 -10.46 -22.63 -5.39
C THR A 273 -9.47 -21.62 -6.01
N ALA A 274 -8.15 -21.83 -5.84
CA ALA A 274 -7.13 -21.01 -6.47
C ALA A 274 -7.09 -21.16 -7.99
N GLN A 275 -7.35 -22.36 -8.52
CA GLN A 275 -7.49 -22.59 -9.97
C GLN A 275 -8.80 -21.96 -10.50
N ALA A 276 -9.87 -22.03 -9.75
CA ALA A 276 -11.11 -21.29 -10.06
C ALA A 276 -10.90 -19.78 -9.97
N SER A 277 -10.07 -19.28 -9.03
CA SER A 277 -9.73 -17.84 -8.92
C SER A 277 -8.73 -17.39 -9.98
N ASN A 278 -7.87 -18.28 -10.54
CA ASN A 278 -7.04 -17.96 -11.72
C ASN A 278 -7.87 -17.84 -13.01
N GLY A 279 -9.03 -18.52 -13.08
CA GLY A 279 -10.12 -18.16 -14.00
C GLY A 279 -10.83 -16.86 -13.59
N GLY A 280 -10.69 -16.47 -12.30
CA GLY A 280 -11.43 -15.41 -11.66
C GLY A 280 -11.08 -14.00 -12.14
N VAL A 281 -9.81 -13.69 -12.45
CA VAL A 281 -9.44 -12.36 -12.97
C VAL A 281 -10.02 -12.17 -14.37
N GLY A 282 -9.94 -13.18 -15.24
CA GLY A 282 -10.57 -13.13 -16.56
C GLY A 282 -12.09 -13.09 -16.49
N GLN A 283 -12.70 -13.84 -15.57
CA GLN A 283 -14.15 -13.80 -15.33
C GLN A 283 -14.58 -12.46 -14.71
N ALA A 284 -13.79 -11.93 -13.76
CA ALA A 284 -14.04 -10.63 -13.15
C ALA A 284 -13.93 -9.49 -14.18
N LEU A 285 -12.90 -9.49 -15.01
CA LEU A 285 -12.78 -8.51 -16.10
C LEU A 285 -13.96 -8.64 -17.09
N LYS A 286 -14.32 -9.88 -17.48
CA LYS A 286 -15.50 -10.12 -18.32
C LYS A 286 -16.80 -9.59 -17.66
N PHE A 287 -16.95 -9.78 -16.36
CA PHE A 287 -18.05 -9.23 -15.58
C PHE A 287 -18.04 -7.69 -15.60
N VAL A 288 -16.88 -7.08 -15.30
CA VAL A 288 -16.72 -5.62 -15.31
C VAL A 288 -17.08 -5.02 -16.68
N PHE A 289 -16.64 -5.65 -17.78
CA PHE A 289 -16.94 -5.12 -19.12
C PHE A 289 -18.38 -5.45 -19.61
N LYS A 290 -19.01 -6.49 -19.06
CA LYS A 290 -20.38 -6.89 -19.45
C LYS A 290 -21.44 -5.97 -18.85
N HIS A 291 -21.38 -5.71 -17.54
CA HIS A 291 -22.43 -4.98 -16.81
C HIS A 291 -22.19 -3.47 -16.82
N LYS A 292 -23.26 -2.68 -17.10
CA LYS A 292 -23.15 -1.23 -17.35
C LYS A 292 -22.66 -0.46 -16.12
N GLN A 293 -23.19 -0.74 -14.93
CA GLN A 293 -22.84 -0.03 -13.70
C GLN A 293 -21.37 -0.20 -13.35
N ILE A 294 -20.91 -1.45 -13.20
CA ILE A 294 -19.52 -1.71 -12.79
C ILE A 294 -18.53 -1.25 -13.87
N ARG A 295 -18.89 -1.33 -15.15
CA ARG A 295 -18.08 -0.78 -16.25
C ARG A 295 -17.98 0.74 -16.15
N ALA A 296 -19.09 1.44 -15.85
CA ALA A 296 -19.07 2.89 -15.65
C ALA A 296 -18.22 3.29 -14.45
N VAL A 297 -18.35 2.57 -13.32
CA VAL A 297 -17.53 2.78 -12.12
C VAL A 297 -16.05 2.54 -12.43
N ALA A 298 -15.72 1.44 -13.12
CA ALA A 298 -14.34 1.10 -13.48
C ALA A 298 -13.71 2.15 -14.41
N LEU A 299 -14.44 2.57 -15.44
CA LEU A 299 -13.98 3.61 -16.35
C LEU A 299 -13.80 4.95 -15.61
N CYS A 300 -14.78 5.34 -14.80
CA CYS A 300 -14.71 6.57 -14.01
C CYS A 300 -13.51 6.54 -13.06
N ALA A 301 -13.31 5.44 -12.33
CA ALA A 301 -12.18 5.27 -11.42
C ALA A 301 -10.83 5.34 -12.15
N THR A 302 -10.68 4.63 -13.28
CA THR A 302 -9.44 4.62 -14.08
C THR A 302 -9.11 6.01 -14.58
N VAL A 303 -10.10 6.73 -15.14
CA VAL A 303 -9.93 8.09 -15.65
C VAL A 303 -9.62 9.07 -14.52
N PHE A 304 -10.32 8.96 -13.38
CA PHE A 304 -10.06 9.79 -12.21
C PHE A 304 -8.64 9.59 -11.67
N MET A 305 -8.17 8.35 -11.62
CA MET A 305 -6.83 8.03 -11.13
C MET A 305 -5.69 8.42 -12.08
N CYS A 306 -5.99 8.88 -13.29
CA CYS A 306 -5.01 9.61 -14.10
C CYS A 306 -4.56 10.94 -13.44
N SER A 307 -5.26 11.45 -12.42
CA SER A 307 -4.82 12.62 -11.65
C SER A 307 -3.74 12.33 -10.61
N THR A 308 -3.47 11.05 -10.29
CA THR A 308 -2.42 10.67 -9.33
C THR A 308 -1.01 11.01 -9.81
N GLY A 309 -0.80 11.21 -11.13
CA GLY A 309 0.51 11.65 -11.65
C GLY A 309 1.06 12.88 -10.94
N VAL A 310 0.19 13.82 -10.53
CA VAL A 310 0.58 15.03 -9.77
C VAL A 310 1.22 14.69 -8.43
N THR A 311 0.76 13.62 -7.76
CA THR A 311 1.25 13.26 -6.42
C THR A 311 2.72 12.86 -6.43
N SER A 312 3.23 12.38 -7.56
CA SER A 312 4.63 12.03 -7.74
C SER A 312 5.56 13.25 -7.88
N TYR A 313 5.01 14.42 -8.18
CA TYR A 313 5.80 15.62 -8.51
C TYR A 313 5.42 16.87 -7.70
N TYR A 314 4.58 16.75 -6.66
CA TYR A 314 4.04 17.92 -5.96
C TYR A 314 5.12 18.85 -5.40
N GLU A 315 6.19 18.28 -4.85
CA GLU A 315 7.33 19.02 -4.32
C GLU A 315 8.09 19.72 -5.45
N SER A 316 8.35 19.01 -6.55
CA SER A 316 9.00 19.56 -7.74
C SER A 316 8.16 20.65 -8.41
N ILE A 317 6.82 20.53 -8.40
CA ILE A 317 5.89 21.58 -8.89
C ILE A 317 6.06 22.87 -8.09
N MET A 318 6.14 22.78 -6.76
CA MET A 318 6.36 23.95 -5.91
C MET A 318 7.72 24.60 -6.18
N LYS A 319 8.77 23.80 -6.32
CA LYS A 319 10.14 24.28 -6.61
C LYS A 319 10.22 24.96 -7.99
N THR A 320 9.74 24.31 -9.04
CA THR A 320 9.74 24.90 -10.39
C THR A 320 8.78 26.06 -10.54
N GLY A 321 7.78 26.18 -9.66
CA GLY A 321 6.93 27.37 -9.51
C GLY A 321 7.63 28.57 -8.84
N GLY A 322 8.91 28.42 -8.44
CA GLY A 322 9.73 29.50 -7.86
C GLY A 322 9.73 29.55 -6.33
N MET A 323 9.15 28.57 -5.64
CA MET A 323 9.16 28.51 -4.18
C MET A 323 10.56 28.11 -3.65
N THR A 324 11.03 28.82 -2.64
CA THR A 324 12.25 28.46 -1.92
C THR A 324 12.06 27.19 -1.08
N THR A 325 13.14 26.53 -0.68
CA THR A 325 13.10 25.35 0.19
C THR A 325 12.31 25.59 1.47
N ALA A 326 12.47 26.75 2.10
CA ALA A 326 11.71 27.14 3.29
C ALA A 326 10.21 27.29 3.01
N GLN A 327 9.84 27.91 1.90
CA GLN A 327 8.43 28.07 1.51
C GLN A 327 7.76 26.72 1.19
N VAL A 328 8.47 25.80 0.50
CA VAL A 328 7.99 24.43 0.25
C VAL A 328 7.77 23.71 1.58
N THR A 329 8.72 23.80 2.51
CA THR A 329 8.58 23.21 3.85
C THR A 329 7.38 23.78 4.60
N GLN A 330 7.18 25.13 4.55
CA GLN A 330 6.00 25.78 5.13
C GLN A 330 4.68 25.26 4.51
N ALA A 331 4.62 25.10 3.18
CA ALA A 331 3.45 24.53 2.52
C ALA A 331 3.14 23.11 3.00
N MET A 332 4.19 22.30 3.19
CA MET A 332 4.05 20.91 3.64
C MET A 332 3.43 20.77 5.04
N TYR A 333 3.47 21.78 5.91
CA TYR A 333 2.78 21.73 7.21
C TYR A 333 1.27 21.64 7.08
N TYR A 334 0.67 22.28 6.06
CA TYR A 334 -0.78 22.34 5.88
C TYR A 334 -1.35 21.08 5.22
N ILE A 335 -0.53 20.36 4.43
CA ILE A 335 -0.96 19.22 3.64
C ILE A 335 -1.56 18.09 4.50
N PRO A 336 -0.92 17.59 5.56
CA PRO A 336 -1.43 16.48 6.36
C PRO A 336 -2.75 16.82 7.06
N PHE A 337 -2.91 18.07 7.53
CA PHE A 337 -4.15 18.50 8.19
C PHE A 337 -5.33 18.50 7.23
N CYS A 338 -5.16 19.08 6.05
CA CYS A 338 -6.23 19.13 5.05
C CYS A 338 -6.53 17.75 4.48
N ASN A 339 -5.51 16.91 4.27
CA ASN A 339 -5.69 15.52 3.85
C ASN A 339 -6.47 14.71 4.90
N ALA A 340 -6.07 14.77 6.16
CA ALA A 340 -6.76 14.09 7.26
C ALA A 340 -8.20 14.58 7.42
N LEU A 341 -8.44 15.90 7.31
CA LEU A 341 -9.77 16.51 7.37
C LEU A 341 -10.66 15.98 6.24
N MET A 342 -10.16 15.99 5.01
CA MET A 342 -10.90 15.51 3.83
C MET A 342 -11.21 14.02 3.92
N THR A 343 -10.25 13.22 4.37
CA THR A 343 -10.43 11.78 4.55
C THR A 343 -11.46 11.48 5.65
N ALA A 344 -11.40 12.18 6.77
CA ALA A 344 -12.38 12.04 7.84
C ALA A 344 -13.77 12.51 7.41
N ALA A 345 -13.86 13.71 6.81
CA ALA A 345 -15.11 14.27 6.32
C ALA A 345 -15.74 13.40 5.22
N GLY A 346 -14.92 12.81 4.34
CA GLY A 346 -15.37 11.95 3.26
C GLY A 346 -16.25 10.80 3.74
N GLY A 347 -15.88 10.14 4.84
CA GLY A 347 -16.71 9.08 5.44
C GLY A 347 -18.08 9.57 5.89
N PHE A 348 -18.13 10.69 6.64
CA PHE A 348 -19.40 11.27 7.12
C PHE A 348 -20.28 11.76 5.96
N ILE A 349 -19.68 12.41 4.97
CA ILE A 349 -20.38 12.90 3.77
C ILE A 349 -20.98 11.73 3.00
N THR A 350 -20.24 10.63 2.86
CA THR A 350 -20.68 9.42 2.14
C THR A 350 -21.90 8.76 2.80
N ASP A 351 -21.90 8.70 4.13
CA ASP A 351 -23.05 8.14 4.87
C ASP A 351 -24.28 9.05 4.81
N ALA A 352 -24.07 10.38 4.81
CA ALA A 352 -25.16 11.36 4.78
C ALA A 352 -25.78 11.50 3.36
N LEU A 353 -24.96 11.80 2.36
CA LEU A 353 -25.43 12.16 1.01
C LEU A 353 -25.59 10.99 0.05
N GLY A 354 -25.04 9.81 0.39
CA GLY A 354 -24.91 8.67 -0.53
C GLY A 354 -23.60 8.69 -1.31
N ARG A 355 -23.34 7.59 -2.03
CA ARG A 355 -22.03 7.35 -2.67
C ARG A 355 -21.80 8.27 -3.85
N LYS A 356 -22.77 8.36 -4.77
CA LYS A 356 -22.67 9.18 -5.99
C LYS A 356 -22.51 10.67 -5.70
N LYS A 357 -23.37 11.24 -4.86
CA LYS A 357 -23.34 12.69 -4.54
C LYS A 357 -22.05 13.06 -3.82
N SER A 358 -21.61 12.21 -2.91
CA SER A 358 -20.34 12.40 -2.18
C SER A 358 -19.14 12.34 -3.11
N ALA A 359 -19.10 11.37 -4.03
CA ALA A 359 -18.05 11.28 -5.03
C ALA A 359 -18.00 12.52 -5.94
N ILE A 360 -19.15 13.05 -6.38
CA ILE A 360 -19.23 14.29 -7.15
C ILE A 360 -18.65 15.46 -6.36
N LEU A 361 -19.10 15.65 -5.10
CA LEU A 361 -18.64 16.75 -4.25
C LEU A 361 -17.13 16.66 -4.01
N LEU A 362 -16.62 15.51 -3.59
CA LEU A 362 -15.20 15.31 -3.28
C LEU A 362 -14.32 15.40 -4.52
N SER A 363 -14.77 14.91 -5.68
CA SER A 363 -14.06 15.07 -6.96
C SER A 363 -13.99 16.54 -7.38
N SER A 364 -15.08 17.28 -7.19
CA SER A 364 -15.11 18.73 -7.50
C SER A 364 -14.16 19.51 -6.60
N LEU A 365 -14.15 19.23 -5.29
CA LEU A 365 -13.21 19.83 -4.35
C LEU A 365 -11.76 19.47 -4.67
N ALA A 366 -11.49 18.21 -5.04
CA ALA A 366 -10.17 17.78 -5.47
C ALA A 366 -9.72 18.51 -6.75
N PHE A 367 -10.60 18.69 -7.73
CA PHE A 367 -10.28 19.43 -8.96
C PHE A 367 -9.96 20.90 -8.69
N VAL A 368 -10.77 21.56 -7.85
CA VAL A 368 -10.50 22.95 -7.42
C VAL A 368 -9.17 23.00 -6.66
N GLY A 369 -8.94 22.06 -5.74
CA GLY A 369 -7.69 21.94 -5.00
C GLY A 369 -6.47 21.82 -5.92
N LEU A 370 -6.52 20.94 -6.93
CA LEU A 370 -5.46 20.77 -7.92
C LEU A 370 -5.22 22.08 -8.70
N THR A 371 -6.29 22.70 -9.19
CA THR A 371 -6.18 23.92 -9.99
C THR A 371 -5.57 25.07 -9.18
N VAL A 372 -6.06 25.28 -7.95
CA VAL A 372 -5.53 26.32 -7.05
C VAL A 372 -4.09 26.00 -6.67
N PHE A 373 -3.74 24.74 -6.38
CA PHE A 373 -2.38 24.32 -6.05
C PHE A 373 -1.39 24.69 -7.17
N VAL A 374 -1.70 24.34 -8.41
CA VAL A 374 -0.82 24.61 -9.56
C VAL A 374 -0.71 26.11 -9.82
N LEU A 375 -1.82 26.82 -9.85
CA LEU A 375 -1.81 28.26 -10.11
C LEU A 375 -1.10 29.03 -8.98
N ALA A 376 -1.39 28.71 -7.73
CA ALA A 376 -0.76 29.35 -6.58
C ALA A 376 0.75 29.11 -6.53
N SER A 377 1.21 27.90 -6.88
CA SER A 377 2.63 27.58 -6.97
C SER A 377 3.33 28.40 -8.05
N ASN A 378 2.73 28.54 -9.24
CA ASN A 378 3.31 29.30 -10.36
C ASN A 378 3.22 30.82 -10.19
N LEU A 379 2.26 31.32 -9.42
CA LEU A 379 2.07 32.75 -9.14
C LEU A 379 2.82 33.23 -7.89
N GLY A 380 3.58 32.36 -7.23
CA GLY A 380 4.33 32.70 -6.02
C GLY A 380 3.44 33.09 -4.83
N MET A 381 2.23 32.51 -4.74
CA MET A 381 1.29 32.81 -3.64
C MET A 381 1.81 32.28 -2.29
N ALA A 382 1.15 32.70 -1.21
CA ALA A 382 1.54 32.30 0.15
C ALA A 382 1.59 30.75 0.30
N PRO A 383 2.62 30.19 0.96
CA PRO A 383 2.79 28.74 1.16
C PRO A 383 1.57 28.04 1.76
N ALA A 384 0.81 28.76 2.62
CA ALA A 384 -0.42 28.24 3.19
C ALA A 384 -1.47 27.91 2.13
N ILE A 385 -1.66 28.78 1.12
CA ILE A 385 -2.62 28.55 0.03
C ILE A 385 -2.22 27.33 -0.77
N VAL A 386 -0.92 27.21 -1.10
CA VAL A 386 -0.36 26.09 -1.85
C VAL A 386 -0.53 24.78 -1.07
N GLY A 387 -0.18 24.76 0.21
CA GLY A 387 -0.28 23.55 1.05
C GLY A 387 -1.73 23.13 1.32
N ILE A 388 -2.62 24.08 1.62
CA ILE A 388 -4.05 23.82 1.85
C ILE A 388 -4.69 23.25 0.58
N SER A 389 -4.47 23.89 -0.57
CA SER A 389 -5.07 23.44 -1.84
C SER A 389 -4.58 22.05 -2.27
N TYR A 390 -3.29 21.76 -2.10
CA TYR A 390 -2.78 20.41 -2.34
C TYR A 390 -3.33 19.39 -1.34
N GLY A 391 -3.48 19.76 -0.06
CA GLY A 391 -4.09 18.90 0.95
C GLY A 391 -5.55 18.53 0.63
N PHE A 392 -6.34 19.49 0.13
CA PHE A 392 -7.70 19.22 -0.36
C PHE A 392 -7.70 18.34 -1.61
N PHE A 393 -6.77 18.58 -2.53
CA PHE A 393 -6.62 17.72 -3.71
C PHE A 393 -6.34 16.26 -3.32
N ILE A 394 -5.29 16.02 -2.53
CA ILE A 394 -4.86 14.65 -2.21
C ILE A 394 -5.86 13.92 -1.31
N GLY A 395 -6.48 14.62 -0.35
CA GLY A 395 -7.52 14.04 0.50
C GLY A 395 -8.78 13.68 -0.28
N GLY A 396 -9.21 14.54 -1.21
CA GLY A 396 -10.30 14.26 -2.13
C GLY A 396 -9.98 13.13 -3.11
N LEU A 397 -8.75 13.10 -3.65
CA LEU A 397 -8.27 12.06 -4.55
C LEU A 397 -8.40 10.66 -3.94
N TRP A 398 -7.86 10.47 -2.75
CA TRP A 398 -7.90 9.15 -2.10
C TRP A 398 -9.31 8.79 -1.61
N SER A 399 -10.08 9.75 -1.10
CA SER A 399 -11.46 9.50 -0.67
C SER A 399 -12.36 9.06 -1.83
N VAL A 400 -12.22 9.68 -3.01
CA VAL A 400 -12.97 9.30 -4.22
C VAL A 400 -12.48 7.95 -4.76
N SER A 401 -11.16 7.70 -4.72
CA SER A 401 -10.58 6.42 -5.12
C SER A 401 -11.15 5.28 -4.28
N ASP A 402 -11.14 5.40 -2.96
CA ASP A 402 -11.70 4.39 -2.05
C ASP A 402 -13.20 4.18 -2.31
N MET A 403 -13.93 5.25 -2.57
CA MET A 403 -15.37 5.19 -2.87
C MET A 403 -15.66 4.44 -4.17
N LEU A 404 -14.96 4.76 -5.26
CA LEU A 404 -15.17 4.13 -6.56
C LEU A 404 -14.62 2.69 -6.60
N CYS A 405 -13.39 2.49 -6.11
CA CYS A 405 -12.68 1.22 -6.27
C CYS A 405 -13.06 0.15 -5.24
N LEU A 406 -13.46 0.56 -4.03
CA LEU A 406 -13.78 -0.37 -2.95
C LEU A 406 -15.27 -0.41 -2.65
N ILE A 407 -15.90 0.75 -2.40
CA ILE A 407 -17.27 0.80 -1.93
C ILE A 407 -18.24 0.53 -3.09
N MET A 408 -18.31 1.42 -4.08
CA MET A 408 -19.26 1.30 -5.19
C MET A 408 -19.01 0.06 -6.04
N ALA A 409 -17.73 -0.29 -6.30
CA ALA A 409 -17.40 -1.52 -7.00
C ALA A 409 -17.84 -2.76 -6.21
N GLY A 410 -17.66 -2.77 -4.88
CA GLY A 410 -18.09 -3.85 -4.00
C GLY A 410 -19.61 -3.97 -3.90
N GLU A 411 -20.31 -2.83 -3.83
CA GLU A 411 -21.77 -2.74 -3.78
C GLU A 411 -22.43 -3.12 -5.12
N SER A 412 -21.73 -3.00 -6.24
CA SER A 412 -22.20 -3.36 -7.59
C SER A 412 -21.83 -4.78 -8.03
N THR A 413 -21.28 -5.62 -7.14
CA THR A 413 -20.71 -6.92 -7.53
C THR A 413 -21.25 -8.05 -6.64
N PRO A 414 -21.66 -9.20 -7.23
CA PRO A 414 -22.06 -10.38 -6.49
C PRO A 414 -20.98 -10.86 -5.53
N THR A 415 -21.38 -11.36 -4.37
CA THR A 415 -20.46 -11.75 -3.27
C THR A 415 -19.37 -12.71 -3.72
N HIS A 416 -19.68 -13.68 -4.59
CA HIS A 416 -18.72 -14.68 -5.07
C HIS A 416 -17.66 -14.14 -6.05
N LEU A 417 -17.89 -13.00 -6.72
CA LEU A 417 -16.94 -12.35 -7.64
C LEU A 417 -16.29 -11.11 -7.03
N ARG A 418 -16.80 -10.61 -5.90
CA ARG A 418 -16.42 -9.32 -5.31
C ARG A 418 -14.91 -9.15 -5.15
N ALA A 419 -14.24 -10.11 -4.53
CA ALA A 419 -12.78 -10.03 -4.32
C ALA A 419 -11.99 -9.95 -5.64
N SER A 420 -12.41 -10.73 -6.65
CA SER A 420 -11.76 -10.75 -7.97
C SER A 420 -12.02 -9.46 -8.76
N VAL A 421 -13.23 -8.88 -8.62
CA VAL A 421 -13.59 -7.60 -9.25
C VAL A 421 -12.80 -6.46 -8.60
N LEU A 422 -12.71 -6.39 -7.27
CA LEU A 422 -11.91 -5.38 -6.58
C LEU A 422 -10.43 -5.47 -6.95
N GLY A 423 -9.89 -6.69 -7.10
CA GLY A 423 -8.54 -6.90 -7.63
C GLY A 423 -8.37 -6.40 -9.08
N SER A 424 -9.39 -6.62 -9.93
CA SER A 424 -9.39 -6.13 -11.31
C SER A 424 -9.49 -4.60 -11.37
N MET A 425 -10.26 -3.98 -10.47
CA MET A 425 -10.32 -2.51 -10.32
C MET A 425 -8.94 -1.92 -10.00
N SER A 426 -8.20 -2.54 -9.08
CA SER A 426 -6.84 -2.09 -8.74
C SER A 426 -5.88 -2.13 -9.93
N LEU A 427 -6.00 -3.14 -10.81
CA LEU A 427 -5.20 -3.21 -12.05
C LEU A 427 -5.55 -2.08 -13.01
N LEU A 428 -6.85 -1.86 -13.27
CA LEU A 428 -7.31 -0.81 -14.19
C LEU A 428 -6.90 0.59 -13.72
N VAL A 429 -7.07 0.86 -12.43
CA VAL A 429 -6.67 2.11 -11.79
C VAL A 429 -5.15 2.30 -11.83
N GLY A 430 -4.38 1.23 -11.62
CA GLY A 430 -2.93 1.25 -11.75
C GLY A 430 -2.46 1.69 -13.13
N ILE A 431 -3.14 1.25 -14.19
CA ILE A 431 -2.85 1.68 -15.58
C ILE A 431 -3.06 3.19 -15.74
N GLY A 432 -4.17 3.74 -15.22
CA GLY A 432 -4.44 5.18 -15.25
C GLY A 432 -3.37 6.00 -14.51
N SER A 433 -3.01 5.56 -13.31
CA SER A 433 -1.98 6.19 -12.47
C SER A 433 -0.60 6.19 -13.13
N MET A 434 -0.16 5.04 -13.64
CA MET A 434 1.12 4.92 -14.35
C MET A 434 1.13 5.74 -15.64
N GLY A 435 0.04 5.68 -16.41
CA GLY A 435 -0.08 6.41 -17.66
C GLY A 435 0.09 7.92 -17.50
N SER A 436 -0.53 8.52 -16.49
CA SER A 436 -0.40 9.94 -16.21
C SER A 436 1.00 10.33 -15.73
N SER A 437 1.61 9.51 -14.86
CA SER A 437 2.98 9.74 -14.38
C SER A 437 4.00 9.70 -15.52
N VAL A 438 3.85 8.75 -16.45
CA VAL A 438 4.69 8.64 -17.65
C VAL A 438 4.43 9.82 -18.60
N ALA A 439 3.15 10.23 -18.79
CA ALA A 439 2.83 11.36 -19.64
C ALA A 439 3.45 12.68 -19.13
N ILE A 440 3.40 12.91 -17.80
CA ILE A 440 4.06 14.06 -17.20
C ILE A 440 5.58 13.95 -17.34
N MET A 441 6.17 12.76 -17.09
CA MET A 441 7.60 12.51 -17.26
C MET A 441 8.10 12.83 -18.67
N VAL A 442 7.37 12.39 -19.69
CA VAL A 442 7.75 12.69 -21.09
C VAL A 442 7.50 14.16 -21.41
N GLY A 443 6.38 14.71 -20.95
CA GLY A 443 6.01 16.10 -21.24
C GLY A 443 6.98 17.14 -20.65
N MET A 444 7.59 16.85 -19.47
CA MET A 444 8.55 17.76 -18.84
C MET A 444 9.87 17.92 -19.62
N LEU A 445 10.12 17.08 -20.64
CA LEU A 445 11.24 17.24 -21.57
C LEU A 445 10.96 18.35 -22.61
N PHE A 446 9.71 18.80 -22.75
CA PHE A 446 9.28 19.76 -23.75
C PHE A 446 8.64 21.02 -23.16
N VAL A 447 8.28 20.99 -21.86
CA VAL A 447 7.57 22.06 -21.18
C VAL A 447 8.27 22.40 -19.88
N ASP A 448 8.60 23.68 -19.67
CA ASP A 448 9.35 24.13 -18.49
C ASP A 448 8.55 24.04 -17.20
N SER A 449 7.26 24.38 -17.24
CA SER A 449 6.40 24.36 -16.06
C SER A 449 5.77 22.99 -15.84
N ILE A 450 6.34 22.21 -14.92
CA ILE A 450 5.80 20.90 -14.50
C ILE A 450 4.37 21.05 -13.95
N GLY A 451 4.10 22.12 -13.23
CA GLY A 451 2.77 22.38 -12.66
C GLY A 451 1.71 22.57 -13.74
N LEU A 452 1.92 23.47 -14.70
CA LEU A 452 0.98 23.70 -15.80
C LEU A 452 0.82 22.44 -16.66
N LEU A 453 1.91 21.77 -16.99
CA LEU A 453 1.89 20.50 -17.70
C LEU A 453 1.01 19.45 -16.96
N SER A 454 1.21 19.31 -15.65
CA SER A 454 0.43 18.39 -14.82
C SER A 454 -1.06 18.74 -14.80
N LEU A 455 -1.40 20.04 -14.73
CA LEU A 455 -2.78 20.48 -14.80
C LEU A 455 -3.40 20.24 -16.19
N CYS A 456 -2.65 20.47 -17.26
CA CYS A 456 -3.11 20.23 -18.64
C CYS A 456 -3.33 18.73 -18.93
N ILE A 457 -2.56 17.84 -18.30
CA ILE A 457 -2.73 16.39 -18.43
C ILE A 457 -3.83 15.88 -17.49
N CYS A 458 -3.71 16.15 -16.19
CA CYS A 458 -4.59 15.56 -15.18
C CYS A 458 -5.96 16.25 -15.07
N GLY A 459 -6.04 17.57 -15.31
CA GLY A 459 -7.28 18.34 -15.22
C GLY A 459 -8.39 17.84 -16.13
N PRO A 460 -8.16 17.64 -17.44
CA PRO A 460 -9.15 17.09 -18.35
C PRO A 460 -9.65 15.70 -17.95
N PHE A 461 -8.76 14.83 -17.43
CA PHE A 461 -9.18 13.52 -16.92
C PHE A 461 -10.07 13.63 -15.69
N MET A 462 -9.79 14.55 -14.75
CA MET A 462 -10.68 14.79 -13.61
C MET A 462 -12.05 15.29 -14.03
N LEU A 463 -12.11 16.23 -14.99
CA LEU A 463 -13.37 16.74 -15.55
C LEU A 463 -14.13 15.63 -16.29
N LEU A 464 -13.45 14.81 -17.07
CA LEU A 464 -14.06 13.67 -17.75
C LEU A 464 -14.59 12.64 -16.74
N ALA A 465 -13.85 12.34 -15.68
CA ALA A 465 -14.31 11.45 -14.62
C ALA A 465 -15.54 12.02 -13.90
N LEU A 466 -15.56 13.32 -13.62
CA LEU A 466 -16.71 13.99 -13.04
C LEU A 466 -17.94 13.92 -13.95
N LEU A 467 -17.77 14.12 -15.26
CA LEU A 467 -18.83 13.97 -16.24
C LEU A 467 -19.37 12.53 -16.29
N LEU A 468 -18.48 11.52 -16.30
CA LEU A 468 -18.85 10.11 -16.25
C LEU A 468 -19.61 9.78 -14.96
N LEU A 469 -19.16 10.30 -13.84
CA LEU A 469 -19.76 10.10 -12.54
C LEU A 469 -21.21 10.68 -12.51
N ILE A 470 -21.40 11.85 -13.07
CA ILE A 470 -22.74 12.50 -13.14
C ILE A 470 -23.66 11.71 -14.08
N THR A 471 -23.18 11.30 -15.27
CA THR A 471 -24.02 10.83 -16.38
C THR A 471 -24.17 9.32 -16.44
N LYS A 472 -23.17 8.52 -16.00
CA LYS A 472 -23.11 7.07 -16.25
C LYS A 472 -23.13 6.23 -14.97
N VAL A 473 -22.68 6.78 -13.85
CA VAL A 473 -22.62 6.03 -12.58
C VAL A 473 -23.96 6.24 -11.83
N ASN A 474 -24.56 5.16 -11.32
CA ASN A 474 -25.75 5.21 -10.50
C ASN A 474 -25.41 5.19 -9.01
N GLU A 475 -26.39 5.59 -8.17
CA GLU A 475 -26.26 5.49 -6.71
C GLU A 475 -26.28 4.03 -6.26
N THR A 476 -25.43 3.67 -5.30
CA THR A 476 -25.33 2.32 -4.75
C THR A 476 -25.64 2.25 -3.25
N LYS A 477 -26.06 3.37 -2.65
CA LYS A 477 -26.45 3.41 -1.24
C LYS A 477 -27.62 2.47 -0.99
N ASP A 478 -27.59 1.75 0.13
CA ASP A 478 -28.65 0.86 0.62
C ASP A 478 -28.93 -0.37 -0.27
N VAL A 479 -27.99 -0.74 -1.15
CA VAL A 479 -28.07 -1.98 -1.93
C VAL A 479 -27.83 -3.20 -1.03
N ASP A 480 -28.70 -4.22 -1.12
CA ASP A 480 -28.52 -5.47 -0.38
C ASP A 480 -27.38 -6.29 -1.01
N LEU A 481 -26.27 -6.36 -0.28
CA LEU A 481 -25.05 -7.06 -0.71
C LEU A 481 -25.19 -8.56 -0.93
N ASN A 482 -26.29 -9.18 -0.43
CA ASN A 482 -26.53 -10.62 -0.54
C ASN A 482 -27.30 -10.97 -1.82
N THR A 483 -28.06 -10.02 -2.36
CA THR A 483 -28.94 -10.23 -3.51
C THR A 483 -28.40 -9.65 -4.82
N VAL A 484 -27.34 -8.82 -4.75
CA VAL A 484 -26.75 -8.18 -5.92
C VAL A 484 -26.27 -9.19 -6.95
N THR A 485 -26.77 -9.07 -8.18
CA THR A 485 -26.40 -9.88 -9.36
C THR A 485 -25.50 -9.10 -10.34
N GLY A 486 -25.55 -7.78 -10.31
CA GLY A 486 -24.93 -6.85 -11.26
C GLY A 486 -25.85 -6.48 -12.42
N GLU A 487 -27.03 -7.10 -12.52
CA GLU A 487 -28.01 -6.84 -13.58
C GLU A 487 -29.03 -5.76 -13.18
N GLU A 488 -29.03 -5.30 -11.93
CA GLU A 488 -29.96 -4.30 -11.40
C GLU A 488 -29.87 -2.94 -12.12
N TRP A 489 -28.76 -2.69 -12.82
CA TRP A 489 -28.49 -1.45 -13.54
C TRP A 489 -28.32 -1.65 -15.06
N ASP A 490 -28.49 -2.87 -15.60
CA ASP A 490 -28.39 -3.17 -17.02
C ASP A 490 -29.71 -2.85 -17.74
#